data_8de748ad43ab766cb3be3d43cc73a9e6
#
_entry.id   8de748ad43ab766cb3be3d43cc73a9e6
#
_cell.length_a   1.000
_cell.length_b   1.000
_cell.length_c   1.000
_cell.angle_alpha   90.00
_cell.angle_beta   90.00
_cell.angle_gamma   90.00
#
_symmetry.space_group_name_H-M   'P 1'
#
loop_
_entity.id
_entity.type
_entity.pdbx_description
1 polymer ?
#
loop_
_entity_poly.entity_id
_entity_poly.type
_entity_poly.pdbx_seq_one_letter_code
_entity_poly.pdbx_strand_id
1 'polypeptide(L)'
;MNDLLAAAVPTMTLEFHCATDTGRARSNNEDSAVLDEATSLVVLADGMGGYNAGEVASGMCTSFIKTELGRWLAEASESATDTDVRRAMDICVDNANRAIFNAANSNPQYAGMGTTLVVGVFRENRLLLGHVGDSRCYRQRSGRLVQITHDHSLLQEQIDSGLITAEQAAFSSNKNLVTRAVGVEDTVLLETHLHDVMPGDVYLLCSDGLSDMIDDETISQLLQSRELLPEAASALVDAANEAGGKDNISVVLVRVRGPAGAARSWWPFRR
;
A
#
# COMPACT_ATOMS: atom_id res chain seq x y z
N MET A 1 25.97 34.69 -25.18
CA MET A 1 25.92 34.58 -23.74
C MET A 1 24.44 34.53 -23.39
N ASN A 2 23.84 33.33 -23.51
CA ASN A 2 22.44 33.10 -23.20
C ASN A 2 22.45 32.17 -21.98
N ASP A 3 22.29 32.75 -20.79
CA ASP A 3 21.91 32.01 -19.60
C ASP A 3 20.44 31.58 -19.76
N LEU A 4 20.22 30.38 -20.27
CA LEU A 4 18.97 29.69 -20.10
C LEU A 4 18.94 29.24 -18.63
N LEU A 5 18.37 30.09 -17.77
CA LEU A 5 17.89 29.68 -16.46
C LEU A 5 16.99 28.44 -16.67
N ALA A 6 17.51 27.27 -16.32
CA ALA A 6 16.70 26.09 -16.19
C ALA A 6 15.62 26.42 -15.14
N ALA A 7 14.40 26.64 -15.60
CA ALA A 7 13.27 26.81 -14.71
C ALA A 7 13.21 25.57 -13.81
N ALA A 8 13.40 25.74 -12.50
CA ALA A 8 13.26 24.66 -11.54
C ALA A 8 11.86 24.05 -11.76
N VAL A 9 11.83 22.77 -12.06
CA VAL A 9 10.57 22.02 -12.18
C VAL A 9 9.89 22.15 -10.81
N PRO A 10 8.66 22.68 -10.76
CA PRO A 10 8.00 22.90 -9.48
C PRO A 10 7.82 21.57 -8.77
N THR A 11 8.45 21.41 -7.62
CA THR A 11 8.47 20.18 -6.85
C THR A 11 7.09 19.91 -6.26
N MET A 12 6.54 18.73 -6.52
CA MET A 12 5.36 18.23 -5.83
C MET A 12 5.73 17.96 -4.37
N THR A 13 4.81 18.20 -3.47
CA THR A 13 4.95 17.84 -2.06
C THR A 13 3.98 16.70 -1.74
N LEU A 14 4.39 15.83 -0.85
CA LEU A 14 3.61 14.69 -0.41
C LEU A 14 3.15 14.91 1.04
N GLU A 15 1.91 14.58 1.31
CA GLU A 15 1.37 14.48 2.66
C GLU A 15 1.08 13.02 2.94
N PHE A 16 1.43 12.56 4.13
CA PHE A 16 1.30 11.17 4.53
C PHE A 16 0.44 11.05 5.79
N HIS A 17 -0.33 9.98 5.87
CA HIS A 17 -1.00 9.61 7.11
C HIS A 17 -1.25 8.09 7.12
N CYS A 18 -1.19 7.47 8.31
CA CYS A 18 -1.60 6.09 8.49
C CYS A 18 -2.51 5.96 9.71
N ALA A 19 -3.42 5.00 9.65
CA ALA A 19 -4.27 4.61 10.77
C ALA A 19 -4.42 3.09 10.74
N THR A 20 -4.52 2.48 11.91
CA THR A 20 -4.77 1.07 12.10
C THR A 20 -5.72 0.85 13.27
N ASP A 21 -6.59 -0.15 13.17
CA ASP A 21 -7.56 -0.53 14.20
C ASP A 21 -7.70 -2.05 14.24
N THR A 22 -7.90 -2.60 15.42
CA THR A 22 -8.03 -4.06 15.60
C THR A 22 -9.32 -4.62 14.97
N GLY A 23 -10.27 -3.77 14.63
CA GLY A 23 -11.60 -4.18 14.21
C GLY A 23 -12.49 -4.54 15.41
N ARG A 24 -13.63 -5.17 15.12
CA ARG A 24 -14.63 -5.53 16.16
C ARG A 24 -14.61 -7.02 16.51
N ALA A 25 -14.05 -7.86 15.65
CA ALA A 25 -14.08 -9.32 15.82
C ALA A 25 -12.74 -9.90 16.29
N ARG A 26 -11.63 -9.22 16.07
CA ARG A 26 -10.30 -9.67 16.46
C ARG A 26 -9.93 -9.18 17.86
N SER A 27 -9.09 -9.92 18.56
CA SER A 27 -8.55 -9.54 19.88
C SER A 27 -7.15 -8.93 19.79
N ASN A 28 -6.46 -9.12 18.67
CA ASN A 28 -5.12 -8.64 18.39
C ASN A 28 -5.08 -7.97 17.01
N ASN A 29 -4.15 -7.06 16.82
CA ASN A 29 -3.89 -6.44 15.53
C ASN A 29 -2.62 -7.04 14.93
N GLU A 30 -2.77 -7.79 13.85
CA GLU A 30 -1.69 -8.45 13.12
C GLU A 30 -1.24 -7.62 11.89
N ASP A 31 -1.90 -6.50 11.62
CA ASP A 31 -1.47 -5.54 10.61
C ASP A 31 -0.29 -4.68 11.09
N SER A 32 0.54 -4.26 10.17
CA SER A 32 1.61 -3.29 10.41
C SER A 32 1.72 -2.28 9.26
N ALA A 33 1.72 -0.99 9.60
CA ALA A 33 1.88 0.09 8.63
C ALA A 33 2.96 1.05 9.08
N VAL A 34 3.87 1.42 8.19
CA VAL A 34 4.96 2.35 8.48
C VAL A 34 5.13 3.39 7.37
N LEU A 35 5.52 4.59 7.78
CA LEU A 35 5.85 5.71 6.91
C LEU A 35 7.31 6.13 7.13
N ASP A 36 7.96 6.55 6.06
CA ASP A 36 9.22 7.30 6.12
C ASP A 36 9.11 8.50 5.17
N GLU A 37 8.72 9.63 5.73
CA GLU A 37 8.53 10.86 4.97
C GLU A 37 9.84 11.38 4.35
N ALA A 38 10.99 11.13 5.01
CA ALA A 38 12.29 11.59 4.54
C ALA A 38 12.70 10.93 3.21
N THR A 39 12.33 9.67 3.02
CA THR A 39 12.59 8.89 1.80
C THR A 39 11.36 8.68 0.94
N SER A 40 10.20 9.23 1.37
CA SER A 40 8.91 9.06 0.70
C SER A 40 8.53 7.59 0.49
N LEU A 41 8.84 6.76 1.49
CA LEU A 41 8.55 5.33 1.54
C LEU A 41 7.31 5.06 2.39
N VAL A 42 6.42 4.25 1.87
CA VAL A 42 5.23 3.75 2.58
C VAL A 42 5.18 2.23 2.51
N VAL A 43 4.83 1.58 3.61
CA VAL A 43 4.75 0.11 3.69
C VAL A 43 3.53 -0.27 4.51
N LEU A 44 2.78 -1.25 4.02
CA LEU A 44 1.69 -1.89 4.73
C LEU A 44 1.85 -3.41 4.59
N ALA A 45 1.60 -4.13 5.67
CA ALA A 45 1.68 -5.58 5.75
C ALA A 45 0.55 -6.09 6.64
N ASP A 46 -0.18 -7.08 6.17
CA ASP A 46 -1.25 -7.79 6.88
C ASP A 46 -0.72 -9.17 7.26
N GLY A 47 -0.63 -9.40 8.54
CA GLY A 47 0.00 -10.59 9.12
C GLY A 47 -0.95 -11.76 9.25
N MET A 48 -0.50 -12.95 8.86
CA MET A 48 -1.23 -14.18 9.00
C MET A 48 -0.44 -15.21 9.80
N GLY A 49 -1.13 -15.99 10.62
CA GLY A 49 -0.52 -17.08 11.40
C GLY A 49 -1.34 -17.50 12.60
N GLY A 50 -0.87 -18.55 13.30
CA GLY A 50 -1.49 -18.98 14.54
C GLY A 50 -0.99 -18.19 15.75
N TYR A 51 -1.83 -18.02 16.79
CA TYR A 51 -1.55 -17.19 17.97
C TYR A 51 -1.22 -15.74 17.58
N ASN A 52 -0.03 -15.22 17.92
CA ASN A 52 0.43 -13.88 17.59
C ASN A 52 1.50 -13.89 16.47
N ALA A 53 1.55 -14.95 15.69
CA ALA A 53 2.60 -15.12 14.69
C ALA A 53 2.44 -14.17 13.50
N GLY A 54 1.21 -13.78 13.14
CA GLY A 54 0.93 -12.78 12.14
C GLY A 54 1.49 -11.40 12.49
N GLU A 55 1.29 -10.92 13.72
CA GLU A 55 1.86 -9.67 14.22
C GLU A 55 3.40 -9.64 14.11
N VAL A 56 4.04 -10.79 14.41
CA VAL A 56 5.50 -10.89 14.29
C VAL A 56 5.93 -10.81 12.82
N ALA A 57 5.22 -11.50 11.91
CA ALA A 57 5.56 -11.50 10.50
C ALA A 57 5.41 -10.11 9.85
N SER A 58 4.26 -9.45 10.07
CA SER A 58 3.99 -8.11 9.53
C SER A 58 4.94 -7.05 10.10
N GLY A 59 5.19 -7.10 11.44
CA GLY A 59 6.12 -6.22 12.11
C GLY A 59 7.58 -6.41 11.66
N MET A 60 8.03 -7.66 11.46
CA MET A 60 9.35 -7.95 10.89
C MET A 60 9.45 -7.41 9.46
N CYS A 61 8.44 -7.66 8.62
CA CYS A 61 8.43 -7.22 7.23
C CYS A 61 8.53 -5.69 7.12
N THR A 62 7.64 -4.95 7.76
CA THR A 62 7.60 -3.49 7.68
C THR A 62 8.84 -2.84 8.26
N SER A 63 9.35 -3.34 9.41
CA SER A 63 10.56 -2.84 10.04
C SER A 63 11.80 -3.09 9.18
N PHE A 64 11.91 -4.26 8.57
CA PHE A 64 13.03 -4.61 7.71
C PHE A 64 13.04 -3.72 6.45
N ILE A 65 11.90 -3.62 5.76
CA ILE A 65 11.78 -2.78 4.56
C ILE A 65 12.07 -1.31 4.90
N LYS A 66 11.48 -0.76 5.95
CA LYS A 66 11.75 0.63 6.37
C LYS A 66 13.23 0.85 6.64
N THR A 67 13.89 -0.07 7.35
CA THR A 67 15.29 0.10 7.74
C THR A 67 16.23 -0.04 6.56
N GLU A 68 16.12 -1.10 5.78
CA GLU A 68 17.10 -1.40 4.73
C GLU A 68 16.82 -0.60 3.44
N LEU A 69 15.56 -0.58 2.99
CA LEU A 69 15.21 0.19 1.79
C LEU A 69 15.25 1.69 2.08
N GLY A 70 14.76 2.13 3.25
CA GLY A 70 14.84 3.55 3.65
C GLY A 70 16.28 4.03 3.73
N ARG A 71 17.20 3.24 4.32
CA ARG A 71 18.64 3.56 4.33
C ARG A 71 19.20 3.66 2.91
N TRP A 72 18.90 2.67 2.05
CA TRP A 72 19.36 2.69 0.66
C TRP A 72 18.84 3.93 -0.09
N LEU A 73 17.55 4.27 0.09
CA LEU A 73 16.95 5.46 -0.55
C LEU A 73 17.59 6.76 -0.06
N ALA A 74 17.92 6.87 1.23
CA ALA A 74 18.58 8.04 1.80
C ALA A 74 20.02 8.21 1.29
N GLU A 75 20.72 7.10 1.02
CA GLU A 75 22.11 7.09 0.53
C GLU A 75 22.17 7.11 -1.02
N ALA A 76 21.08 6.75 -1.70
CA ALA A 76 21.03 6.70 -3.16
C ALA A 76 21.28 8.08 -3.76
N SER A 77 22.16 8.13 -4.77
CA SER A 77 22.42 9.37 -5.49
C SER A 77 21.16 9.85 -6.26
N GLU A 78 21.11 11.15 -6.58
CA GLU A 78 20.09 11.71 -7.47
C GLU A 78 20.07 11.04 -8.86
N SER A 79 21.18 10.40 -9.25
CA SER A 79 21.31 9.65 -10.50
C SER A 79 20.75 8.22 -10.45
N ALA A 80 20.30 7.72 -9.29
CA ALA A 80 19.68 6.40 -9.20
C ALA A 80 18.43 6.34 -10.06
N THR A 81 18.35 5.33 -10.92
CA THR A 81 17.21 5.14 -11.84
C THR A 81 16.06 4.39 -11.17
N ASP A 82 14.87 4.41 -11.79
CA ASP A 82 13.74 3.59 -11.34
C ASP A 82 14.10 2.10 -11.32
N THR A 83 14.98 1.65 -12.23
CA THR A 83 15.48 0.27 -12.26
C THR A 83 16.34 -0.04 -11.03
N ASP A 84 17.14 0.91 -10.55
CA ASP A 84 17.96 0.72 -9.35
C ASP A 84 17.08 0.65 -8.11
N VAL A 85 16.06 1.51 -8.01
CA VAL A 85 15.07 1.46 -6.91
C VAL A 85 14.32 0.14 -6.93
N ARG A 86 13.83 -0.31 -8.10
CA ARG A 86 13.15 -1.60 -8.25
C ARG A 86 14.04 -2.74 -7.75
N ARG A 87 15.29 -2.77 -8.17
CA ARG A 87 16.24 -3.80 -7.75
C ARG A 87 16.49 -3.75 -6.22
N ALA A 88 16.57 -2.56 -5.63
CA ALA A 88 16.70 -2.41 -4.19
C ALA A 88 15.45 -2.95 -3.46
N MET A 89 14.25 -2.67 -3.98
CA MET A 89 13.00 -3.23 -3.45
C MET A 89 12.99 -4.76 -3.51
N ASP A 90 13.33 -5.34 -4.67
CA ASP A 90 13.38 -6.81 -4.84
C ASP A 90 14.35 -7.45 -3.83
N ILE A 91 15.56 -6.90 -3.67
CA ILE A 91 16.56 -7.41 -2.73
C ILE A 91 16.07 -7.28 -1.28
N CYS A 92 15.48 -6.14 -0.91
CA CYS A 92 14.99 -5.93 0.45
C CYS A 92 13.84 -6.88 0.78
N VAL A 93 12.92 -7.10 -0.16
CA VAL A 93 11.78 -8.01 0.04
C VAL A 93 12.24 -9.47 0.11
N ASP A 94 13.17 -9.90 -0.74
CA ASP A 94 13.75 -11.26 -0.67
C ASP A 94 14.46 -11.49 0.68
N ASN A 95 15.21 -10.51 1.18
CA ASN A 95 15.87 -10.61 2.49
C ASN A 95 14.88 -10.62 3.65
N ALA A 96 13.81 -9.80 3.59
CA ALA A 96 12.74 -9.82 4.59
C ALA A 96 12.02 -11.19 4.58
N ASN A 97 11.72 -11.71 3.39
CA ASN A 97 11.12 -13.03 3.21
C ASN A 97 11.95 -14.12 3.90
N ARG A 98 13.26 -14.16 3.60
CA ARG A 98 14.18 -15.14 4.22
C ARG A 98 14.25 -15.00 5.73
N ALA A 99 14.24 -13.78 6.25
CA ALA A 99 14.27 -13.55 7.70
C ALA A 99 13.00 -14.11 8.38
N ILE A 100 11.82 -13.86 7.81
CA ILE A 100 10.54 -14.35 8.33
C ILE A 100 10.45 -15.87 8.17
N PHE A 101 10.76 -16.41 6.99
CA PHE A 101 10.77 -17.86 6.72
C PHE A 101 11.69 -18.63 7.68
N ASN A 102 12.91 -18.12 7.91
CA ASN A 102 13.86 -18.74 8.86
C ASN A 102 13.36 -18.67 10.29
N ALA A 103 12.74 -17.55 10.70
CA ALA A 103 12.15 -17.42 12.04
C ALA A 103 10.98 -18.40 12.22
N ALA A 104 10.10 -18.54 11.22
CA ALA A 104 8.99 -19.48 11.22
C ALA A 104 9.46 -20.94 11.37
N ASN A 105 10.55 -21.30 10.68
CA ASN A 105 11.10 -22.66 10.71
C ASN A 105 11.94 -22.95 11.97
N SER A 106 12.47 -21.91 12.63
CA SER A 106 13.34 -22.06 13.79
C SER A 106 12.59 -22.06 15.12
N ASN A 107 11.36 -21.50 15.15
CA ASN A 107 10.55 -21.39 16.36
C ASN A 107 9.15 -21.96 16.12
N PRO A 108 8.77 -23.06 16.81
CA PRO A 108 7.44 -23.65 16.67
C PRO A 108 6.27 -22.68 16.95
N GLN A 109 6.48 -21.63 17.74
CA GLN A 109 5.47 -20.61 18.02
C GLN A 109 5.17 -19.73 16.79
N TYR A 110 6.09 -19.66 15.85
CA TYR A 110 5.99 -18.89 14.61
C TYR A 110 5.69 -19.77 13.38
N ALA A 111 5.44 -21.06 13.60
CA ALA A 111 5.21 -22.01 12.52
C ALA A 111 4.04 -21.55 11.61
N GLY A 112 4.31 -21.43 10.31
CA GLY A 112 3.31 -21.02 9.32
C GLY A 112 2.98 -19.54 9.34
N MET A 113 3.74 -18.68 10.02
CA MET A 113 3.55 -17.24 9.90
C MET A 113 3.95 -16.73 8.52
N GLY A 114 3.24 -15.72 8.08
CA GLY A 114 3.50 -14.98 6.86
C GLY A 114 2.83 -13.63 6.89
N THR A 115 3.00 -12.85 5.85
CA THR A 115 2.34 -11.56 5.75
C THR A 115 2.16 -11.16 4.28
N THR A 116 1.14 -10.37 4.00
CA THR A 116 1.08 -9.60 2.75
C THR A 116 2.11 -8.49 2.77
N LEU A 117 2.29 -7.81 1.67
CA LEU A 117 3.10 -6.61 1.57
C LEU A 117 2.57 -5.69 0.47
N VAL A 118 2.41 -4.43 0.80
CA VAL A 118 2.32 -3.34 -0.19
C VAL A 118 3.37 -2.31 0.17
N VAL A 119 4.28 -2.01 -0.77
CA VAL A 119 5.37 -1.05 -0.59
C VAL A 119 5.35 -0.02 -1.72
N GLY A 120 5.37 1.27 -1.37
CA GLY A 120 5.40 2.37 -2.33
C GLY A 120 6.58 3.31 -2.09
N VAL A 121 7.32 3.63 -3.15
CA VAL A 121 8.40 4.63 -3.15
C VAL A 121 8.01 5.75 -4.11
N PHE A 122 7.80 6.94 -3.55
CA PHE A 122 7.49 8.14 -4.35
C PHE A 122 8.78 8.88 -4.66
N ARG A 123 9.09 9.07 -5.93
CA ARG A 123 10.24 9.83 -6.41
C ARG A 123 9.85 10.72 -7.56
N GLU A 124 10.25 12.00 -7.50
CA GLU A 124 9.89 12.98 -8.52
C GLU A 124 8.37 12.98 -8.78
N ASN A 125 7.94 12.54 -9.96
CA ASN A 125 6.55 12.43 -10.37
C ASN A 125 6.14 10.97 -10.62
N ARG A 126 6.76 10.02 -9.91
CA ARG A 126 6.52 8.58 -10.07
C ARG A 126 6.32 7.89 -8.73
N LEU A 127 5.53 6.82 -8.78
CA LEU A 127 5.38 5.84 -7.71
C LEU A 127 5.88 4.49 -8.24
N LEU A 128 6.96 3.98 -7.62
CA LEU A 128 7.28 2.55 -7.73
C LEU A 128 6.48 1.82 -6.66
N LEU A 129 5.58 0.98 -7.11
CA LEU A 129 4.69 0.18 -6.27
C LEU A 129 5.12 -1.28 -6.37
N GLY A 130 5.28 -1.94 -5.23
CA GLY A 130 5.50 -3.37 -5.13
C GLY A 130 4.47 -4.00 -4.22
N HIS A 131 4.00 -5.23 -4.53
CA HIS A 131 3.10 -5.94 -3.64
C HIS A 131 3.25 -7.45 -3.70
N VAL A 132 2.83 -8.10 -2.60
CA VAL A 132 2.67 -9.55 -2.43
C VAL A 132 1.42 -9.77 -1.57
N GLY A 133 0.49 -10.57 -2.04
CA GLY A 133 -0.77 -10.85 -1.32
C GLY A 133 -1.96 -10.09 -1.88
N ASP A 134 -2.98 -9.91 -1.06
CA ASP A 134 -4.28 -9.32 -1.40
C ASP A 134 -4.57 -8.00 -0.68
N SER A 135 -3.62 -7.49 0.11
CA SER A 135 -3.62 -6.08 0.50
C SER A 135 -3.47 -5.20 -0.73
N ARG A 136 -4.22 -4.10 -0.78
CA ARG A 136 -4.41 -3.34 -2.01
C ARG A 136 -3.79 -1.96 -1.98
N CYS A 137 -3.48 -1.44 -3.17
CA CYS A 137 -3.22 -0.03 -3.40
C CYS A 137 -4.23 0.52 -4.40
N TYR A 138 -4.84 1.64 -4.04
CA TYR A 138 -5.75 2.41 -4.89
C TYR A 138 -5.17 3.77 -5.22
N ARG A 139 -5.54 4.30 -6.38
CA ARG A 139 -5.30 5.69 -6.76
C ARG A 139 -6.61 6.40 -7.02
N GLN A 140 -6.86 7.48 -6.27
CA GLN A 140 -7.94 8.43 -6.51
C GLN A 140 -7.40 9.59 -7.35
N ARG A 141 -7.91 9.75 -8.57
CA ARG A 141 -7.54 10.84 -9.50
C ARG A 141 -8.79 11.39 -10.18
N SER A 142 -8.98 12.70 -10.13
CA SER A 142 -10.09 13.39 -10.82
C SER A 142 -11.47 12.78 -10.52
N GLY A 143 -11.70 12.39 -9.27
CA GLY A 143 -12.97 11.82 -8.82
C GLY A 143 -13.14 10.33 -9.09
N ARG A 144 -12.14 9.66 -9.67
CA ARG A 144 -12.17 8.22 -9.96
C ARG A 144 -11.19 7.46 -9.08
N LEU A 145 -11.67 6.44 -8.38
CA LEU A 145 -10.86 5.46 -7.67
C LEU A 145 -10.52 4.30 -8.63
N VAL A 146 -9.27 3.84 -8.58
CA VAL A 146 -8.80 2.70 -9.37
C VAL A 146 -7.86 1.89 -8.49
N GLN A 147 -8.14 0.60 -8.31
CA GLN A 147 -7.18 -0.35 -7.75
C GLN A 147 -5.99 -0.48 -8.72
N ILE A 148 -4.78 -0.34 -8.23
CA ILE A 148 -3.54 -0.39 -9.02
C ILE A 148 -2.61 -1.54 -8.62
N THR A 149 -3.03 -2.39 -7.68
CA THR A 149 -2.50 -3.72 -7.39
C THR A 149 -3.41 -4.78 -7.99
N HIS A 150 -2.91 -6.00 -8.13
CA HIS A 150 -3.69 -7.16 -8.56
C HIS A 150 -3.60 -8.24 -7.49
N ASP A 151 -4.73 -8.64 -6.89
CA ASP A 151 -4.72 -9.48 -5.70
C ASP A 151 -4.13 -10.87 -6.00
N HIS A 152 -3.17 -11.30 -5.20
CA HIS A 152 -2.68 -12.68 -5.22
C HIS A 152 -3.57 -13.55 -4.34
N SER A 153 -4.78 -13.80 -4.80
CA SER A 153 -5.78 -14.63 -4.13
C SER A 153 -6.36 -15.68 -5.06
N LEU A 154 -6.79 -16.81 -4.49
CA LEU A 154 -7.44 -17.86 -5.26
C LEU A 154 -8.67 -17.32 -6.02
N LEU A 155 -9.40 -16.41 -5.39
CA LEU A 155 -10.58 -15.80 -6.00
C LEU A 155 -10.23 -15.00 -7.25
N GLN A 156 -9.17 -14.19 -7.18
CA GLN A 156 -8.70 -13.41 -8.32
C GLN A 156 -8.19 -14.32 -9.45
N GLU A 157 -7.46 -15.40 -9.13
CA GLU A 157 -7.00 -16.37 -10.13
C GLU A 157 -8.19 -17.06 -10.85
N GLN A 158 -9.29 -17.31 -10.14
CA GLN A 158 -10.51 -17.86 -10.74
C GLN A 158 -11.20 -16.85 -11.68
N ILE A 159 -11.20 -15.57 -11.33
CA ILE A 159 -11.72 -14.49 -12.18
C ILE A 159 -10.86 -14.38 -13.45
N ASP A 160 -9.54 -14.31 -13.31
CA ASP A 160 -8.61 -14.15 -14.42
C ASP A 160 -8.65 -15.33 -15.41
N SER A 161 -8.84 -16.54 -14.90
CA SER A 161 -9.02 -17.75 -15.73
C SER A 161 -10.43 -17.88 -16.33
N GLY A 162 -11.34 -16.96 -16.00
CA GLY A 162 -12.72 -16.99 -16.49
C GLY A 162 -13.61 -18.09 -15.89
N LEU A 163 -13.17 -18.70 -14.76
CA LEU A 163 -13.96 -19.73 -14.06
C LEU A 163 -15.16 -19.13 -13.34
N ILE A 164 -15.04 -17.91 -12.85
CA ILE A 164 -16.13 -17.14 -12.21
C ILE A 164 -16.10 -15.69 -12.69
N THR A 165 -17.25 -15.00 -12.59
CA THR A 165 -17.31 -13.56 -12.82
C THR A 165 -17.00 -12.78 -11.54
N ALA A 166 -16.68 -11.48 -11.65
CA ALA A 166 -16.47 -10.61 -10.49
C ALA A 166 -17.74 -10.54 -9.60
N GLU A 167 -18.94 -10.58 -10.20
CA GLU A 167 -20.20 -10.60 -9.46
C GLU A 167 -20.36 -11.91 -8.67
N GLN A 168 -19.96 -13.04 -9.23
CA GLN A 168 -19.99 -14.33 -8.54
C GLN A 168 -18.98 -14.38 -7.41
N ALA A 169 -17.80 -13.79 -7.62
CA ALA A 169 -16.75 -13.67 -6.62
C ALA A 169 -17.22 -12.93 -5.36
N ALA A 170 -18.04 -11.90 -5.51
CA ALA A 170 -18.58 -11.12 -4.39
C ALA A 170 -19.36 -11.97 -3.35
N PHE A 171 -19.92 -13.10 -3.79
CA PHE A 171 -20.66 -14.04 -2.94
C PHE A 171 -19.88 -15.27 -2.52
N SER A 172 -18.58 -15.36 -2.88
CA SER A 172 -17.73 -16.50 -2.53
C SER A 172 -17.42 -16.54 -1.03
N SER A 173 -17.42 -17.74 -0.46
CA SER A 173 -16.96 -17.96 0.93
C SER A 173 -15.45 -18.04 1.07
N ASN A 174 -14.70 -18.09 -0.04
CA ASN A 174 -13.25 -18.31 -0.07
C ASN A 174 -12.47 -17.02 -0.39
N LYS A 175 -12.95 -15.88 0.11
CA LYS A 175 -12.36 -14.56 -0.21
C LYS A 175 -10.91 -14.43 0.29
N ASN A 176 -10.60 -14.99 1.45
CA ASN A 176 -9.35 -14.77 2.17
C ASN A 176 -8.28 -15.87 1.91
N LEU A 177 -8.32 -16.54 0.74
CA LEU A 177 -7.28 -17.50 0.39
C LEU A 177 -6.18 -16.82 -0.45
N VAL A 178 -5.19 -16.30 0.25
CA VAL A 178 -4.00 -15.70 -0.34
C VAL A 178 -3.14 -16.79 -1.00
N THR A 179 -2.71 -16.57 -2.24
CA THR A 179 -1.87 -17.53 -3.01
C THR A 179 -0.38 -17.19 -2.97
N ARG A 180 -0.02 -15.98 -2.52
CA ARG A 180 1.37 -15.55 -2.34
C ARG A 180 1.49 -14.70 -1.09
N ALA A 181 2.48 -14.99 -0.24
CA ALA A 181 2.76 -14.25 0.98
C ALA A 181 4.26 -14.22 1.28
N VAL A 182 4.70 -13.18 1.94
CA VAL A 182 6.08 -13.04 2.44
C VAL A 182 6.27 -13.94 3.65
N GLY A 183 7.34 -14.74 3.66
CA GLY A 183 7.74 -15.59 4.79
C GLY A 183 7.14 -17.02 4.78
N VAL A 184 6.26 -17.36 3.84
CA VAL A 184 5.64 -18.69 3.74
C VAL A 184 6.50 -19.67 2.97
N GLU A 185 7.14 -19.20 1.89
CA GLU A 185 8.06 -19.99 1.07
C GLU A 185 9.49 -19.43 1.18
N ASP A 186 10.50 -20.21 0.79
CA ASP A 186 11.91 -19.80 0.84
C ASP A 186 12.25 -18.68 -0.13
N THR A 187 11.43 -18.47 -1.15
CA THR A 187 11.51 -17.39 -2.13
C THR A 187 10.16 -16.73 -2.34
N VAL A 188 10.17 -15.43 -2.63
CA VAL A 188 8.97 -14.67 -2.95
C VAL A 188 9.20 -13.80 -4.18
N LEU A 189 8.21 -13.69 -5.05
CA LEU A 189 8.24 -12.79 -6.19
C LEU A 189 7.46 -11.52 -5.87
N LEU A 190 8.15 -10.39 -5.77
CA LEU A 190 7.54 -9.07 -5.66
C LEU A 190 6.97 -8.67 -7.03
N GLU A 191 5.67 -8.44 -7.11
CA GLU A 191 5.07 -7.83 -8.29
C GLU A 191 5.26 -6.32 -8.24
N THR A 192 5.86 -5.72 -9.28
CA THR A 192 6.22 -4.29 -9.27
C THR A 192 5.67 -3.54 -10.47
N HIS A 193 5.13 -2.35 -10.21
CA HIS A 193 4.59 -1.44 -11.22
C HIS A 193 5.12 -0.03 -11.04
N LEU A 194 5.24 0.69 -12.16
CA LEU A 194 5.61 2.10 -12.20
C LEU A 194 4.39 2.93 -12.62
N HIS A 195 4.03 3.91 -11.82
CA HIS A 195 2.89 4.79 -12.07
C HIS A 195 3.32 6.24 -12.09
N ASP A 196 2.76 7.01 -13.05
CA ASP A 196 2.89 8.47 -13.02
C ASP A 196 2.05 9.06 -11.90
N VAL A 197 2.64 10.01 -11.17
CA VAL A 197 2.03 10.74 -10.06
C VAL A 197 1.70 12.15 -10.52
N MET A 198 0.49 12.62 -10.19
CA MET A 198 0.02 13.95 -10.58
C MET A 198 -0.48 14.73 -9.35
N PRO A 199 -0.36 16.07 -9.38
CA PRO A 199 -0.97 16.91 -8.36
C PRO A 199 -2.47 16.63 -8.21
N GLY A 200 -2.92 16.46 -6.97
CA GLY A 200 -4.30 16.13 -6.64
C GLY A 200 -4.60 14.64 -6.53
N ASP A 201 -3.65 13.77 -6.85
CA ASP A 201 -3.79 12.34 -6.57
C ASP A 201 -3.85 12.08 -5.08
N VAL A 202 -4.64 11.09 -4.70
CA VAL A 202 -4.59 10.44 -3.39
C VAL A 202 -4.37 8.95 -3.61
N TYR A 203 -3.35 8.41 -2.97
CA TYR A 203 -3.08 6.97 -2.93
C TYR A 203 -3.53 6.43 -1.59
N LEU A 204 -4.17 5.27 -1.61
CA LEU A 204 -4.59 4.51 -0.44
C LEU A 204 -3.98 3.11 -0.54
N LEU A 205 -3.17 2.74 0.46
CA LEU A 205 -2.81 1.34 0.70
C LEU A 205 -3.70 0.86 1.84
N CYS A 206 -4.21 -0.36 1.76
CA CYS A 206 -5.06 -0.92 2.80
C CYS A 206 -4.93 -2.44 2.90
N SER A 207 -5.18 -2.99 4.10
CA SER A 207 -5.43 -4.41 4.32
C SER A 207 -6.84 -4.79 3.85
N ASP A 208 -7.12 -6.09 3.77
CA ASP A 208 -8.41 -6.64 3.36
C ASP A 208 -9.54 -6.28 4.32
N GLY A 209 -9.23 -6.02 5.61
CA GLY A 209 -10.19 -5.54 6.59
C GLY A 209 -10.85 -4.20 6.25
N LEU A 210 -10.30 -3.43 5.29
CA LEU A 210 -11.00 -2.29 4.70
C LEU A 210 -11.82 -2.73 3.50
N SER A 211 -11.19 -3.33 2.49
CA SER A 211 -11.77 -3.58 1.17
C SER A 211 -12.80 -4.71 1.15
N ASP A 212 -12.81 -5.58 2.16
CA ASP A 212 -13.83 -6.59 2.36
C ASP A 212 -15.08 -6.06 3.09
N MET A 213 -14.93 -4.94 3.81
CA MET A 213 -16.02 -4.34 4.58
C MET A 213 -16.76 -3.26 3.83
N ILE A 214 -16.09 -2.43 3.02
CA ILE A 214 -16.71 -1.34 2.26
C ILE A 214 -16.28 -1.39 0.79
N ASP A 215 -17.20 -1.02 -0.10
CA ASP A 215 -16.96 -1.05 -1.54
C ASP A 215 -16.15 0.15 -2.05
N ASP A 216 -15.63 0.03 -3.26
CA ASP A 216 -14.80 1.05 -3.91
C ASP A 216 -15.53 2.40 -4.05
N GLU A 217 -16.86 2.39 -4.20
CA GLU A 217 -17.65 3.63 -4.30
C GLU A 217 -17.65 4.37 -2.96
N THR A 218 -17.87 3.67 -1.86
CA THR A 218 -17.79 4.19 -0.50
C THR A 218 -16.39 4.72 -0.18
N ILE A 219 -15.35 3.96 -0.51
CA ILE A 219 -13.95 4.40 -0.35
C ILE A 219 -13.72 5.72 -1.12
N SER A 220 -14.14 5.76 -2.39
CA SER A 220 -14.00 6.94 -3.23
C SER A 220 -14.69 8.17 -2.65
N GLN A 221 -15.93 8.02 -2.17
CA GLN A 221 -16.70 9.10 -1.56
C GLN A 221 -16.04 9.63 -0.28
N LEU A 222 -15.55 8.73 0.57
CA LEU A 222 -14.85 9.11 1.81
C LEU A 222 -13.57 9.88 1.54
N LEU A 223 -12.76 9.45 0.56
CA LEU A 223 -11.54 10.15 0.15
C LEU A 223 -11.80 11.53 -0.47
N GLN A 224 -12.91 11.68 -1.23
CA GLN A 224 -13.28 12.96 -1.86
C GLN A 224 -13.87 13.97 -0.87
N SER A 225 -14.63 13.49 0.09
CA SER A 225 -15.36 14.34 1.04
C SER A 225 -14.52 14.89 2.17
N ARG A 226 -13.26 14.46 2.32
CA ARG A 226 -12.36 14.87 3.41
C ARG A 226 -11.12 15.57 2.85
N GLU A 227 -10.89 16.80 3.30
CA GLU A 227 -9.73 17.58 2.89
C GLU A 227 -8.46 17.16 3.65
N LEU A 228 -8.58 16.78 4.91
CA LEU A 228 -7.46 16.36 5.75
C LEU A 228 -7.29 14.83 5.71
N LEU A 229 -6.06 14.36 5.52
CA LEU A 229 -5.76 12.92 5.51
C LEU A 229 -6.11 12.20 6.82
N PRO A 230 -5.87 12.78 8.01
CA PRO A 230 -6.29 12.14 9.26
C PRO A 230 -7.79 11.91 9.34
N GLU A 231 -8.61 12.87 8.88
CA GLU A 231 -10.06 12.73 8.84
C GLU A 231 -10.52 11.67 7.84
N ALA A 232 -9.85 11.61 6.67
CA ALA A 232 -10.13 10.59 5.67
C ALA A 232 -9.78 9.19 6.18
N ALA A 233 -8.62 9.03 6.82
CA ALA A 233 -8.19 7.75 7.39
C ALA A 233 -9.14 7.28 8.51
N SER A 234 -9.51 8.18 9.45
CA SER A 234 -10.48 7.85 10.50
C SER A 234 -11.83 7.44 9.91
N ALA A 235 -12.33 8.19 8.92
CA ALA A 235 -13.62 7.88 8.30
C ALA A 235 -13.63 6.53 7.56
N LEU A 236 -12.51 6.13 6.94
CA LEU A 236 -12.37 4.81 6.31
C LEU A 236 -12.41 3.70 7.35
N VAL A 237 -11.63 3.83 8.42
CA VAL A 237 -11.59 2.86 9.54
C VAL A 237 -12.95 2.76 10.23
N ASP A 238 -13.59 3.90 10.51
CA ASP A 238 -14.91 3.93 11.14
C ASP A 238 -15.95 3.26 10.27
N ALA A 239 -15.97 3.52 8.96
CA ALA A 239 -16.92 2.90 8.03
C ALA A 239 -16.74 1.37 7.94
N ALA A 240 -15.51 0.87 7.91
CA ALA A 240 -15.23 -0.57 7.94
C ALA A 240 -15.67 -1.20 9.26
N ASN A 241 -15.45 -0.51 10.39
CA ASN A 241 -15.92 -0.95 11.70
C ASN A 241 -17.45 -0.95 11.82
N GLU A 242 -18.13 0.04 11.24
CA GLU A 242 -19.60 0.11 11.19
C GLU A 242 -20.19 -0.99 10.30
N ALA A 243 -19.49 -1.38 9.24
CA ALA A 243 -19.84 -2.51 8.37
C ALA A 243 -19.58 -3.89 9.01
N GLY A 244 -19.02 -3.91 10.23
CA GLY A 244 -18.86 -5.12 11.01
C GLY A 244 -17.46 -5.33 11.59
N GLY A 245 -16.41 -4.69 11.05
CA GLY A 245 -15.03 -4.76 11.54
C GLY A 245 -14.55 -6.19 11.78
N LYS A 246 -14.71 -7.04 10.77
CA LYS A 246 -14.46 -8.50 10.91
C LYS A 246 -12.99 -8.85 11.03
N ASP A 247 -12.11 -7.96 10.54
CA ASP A 247 -10.67 -8.11 10.60
C ASP A 247 -9.97 -6.83 11.07
N ASN A 248 -8.64 -6.89 11.19
CA ASN A 248 -7.78 -5.74 11.41
C ASN A 248 -7.90 -4.78 10.22
N ILE A 249 -7.98 -3.49 10.47
CA ILE A 249 -8.21 -2.47 9.45
C ILE A 249 -7.02 -1.53 9.45
N SER A 250 -6.24 -1.54 8.39
CA SER A 250 -5.09 -0.65 8.24
C SER A 250 -5.18 0.14 6.95
N VAL A 251 -4.88 1.43 7.03
CA VAL A 251 -4.86 2.35 5.89
C VAL A 251 -3.62 3.23 5.92
N VAL A 252 -3.00 3.42 4.76
CA VAL A 252 -1.93 4.39 4.52
C VAL A 252 -2.39 5.30 3.40
N LEU A 253 -2.41 6.60 3.67
CA LEU A 253 -2.81 7.63 2.72
C LEU A 253 -1.63 8.49 2.31
N VAL A 254 -1.48 8.73 1.01
CA VAL A 254 -0.51 9.67 0.45
C VAL A 254 -1.24 10.63 -0.47
N ARG A 255 -1.18 11.94 -0.17
CA ARG A 255 -1.74 12.99 -1.03
C ARG A 255 -0.63 13.76 -1.73
N VAL A 256 -0.80 13.93 -3.03
CA VAL A 256 0.12 14.68 -3.87
C VAL A 256 -0.37 16.12 -3.98
N ARG A 257 0.40 17.07 -3.42
CA ARG A 257 0.16 18.49 -3.57
C ARG A 257 0.93 19.04 -4.76
N GLY A 258 0.30 19.91 -5.51
CA GLY A 258 1.01 20.68 -6.52
C GLY A 258 1.99 21.66 -5.89
N PRO A 259 2.92 22.21 -6.68
CA PRO A 259 3.84 23.24 -6.21
C PRO A 259 3.08 24.40 -5.57
N ALA A 260 3.61 24.89 -4.44
CA ALA A 260 3.06 26.05 -3.74
C ALA A 260 3.00 27.23 -4.73
N GLY A 261 1.80 27.67 -5.12
CA GLY A 261 1.58 28.75 -6.10
C GLY A 261 0.79 28.35 -7.34
N ALA A 262 0.54 27.07 -7.59
CA ALA A 262 -0.42 26.61 -8.62
C ALA A 262 -1.87 26.75 -8.10
N ALA A 263 -2.22 27.97 -7.65
CA ALA A 263 -3.61 28.30 -7.33
C ALA A 263 -4.45 28.06 -8.59
N ARG A 264 -5.56 27.35 -8.43
CA ARG A 264 -6.59 27.09 -9.42
C ARG A 264 -6.75 28.30 -10.35
N SER A 265 -6.19 28.25 -11.53
CA SER A 265 -6.56 29.14 -12.63
C SER A 265 -7.96 28.71 -13.08
N TRP A 266 -8.95 29.18 -12.33
CA TRP A 266 -10.34 29.15 -12.76
C TRP A 266 -10.46 30.22 -13.84
N TRP A 267 -10.43 29.80 -15.08
CA TRP A 267 -10.65 30.69 -16.20
C TRP A 267 -12.17 30.81 -16.44
N PRO A 268 -12.80 31.94 -16.12
CA PRO A 268 -14.15 32.19 -16.61
C PRO A 268 -14.01 32.62 -18.07
N PHE A 269 -14.67 31.90 -18.95
CA PHE A 269 -14.93 32.30 -20.31
C PHE A 269 -15.31 33.78 -20.36
N ARG A 270 -14.53 34.59 -21.05
CA ARG A 270 -15.00 35.87 -21.57
C ARG A 270 -15.43 35.67 -23.03
N ARG A 271 -16.67 36.13 -23.26
CA ARG A 271 -17.33 36.24 -24.57
C ARG A 271 -16.50 37.09 -25.55
#